data_f6791f4611e658ba4ae4a51c3849f971
#
_entry.id   f6791f4611e658ba4ae4a51c3849f971
#
_cell.length_a   1.000
_cell.length_b   1.000
_cell.length_c   1.000
_cell.angle_alpha   90.00
_cell.angle_beta   90.00
_cell.angle_gamma   90.00
#
_symmetry.space_group_name_H-M   'P 1'
#
loop_
_entity.id
_entity.type
_entity.pdbx_description
1 polymer ?
#
loop_
_entity_poly.entity_id
_entity_poly.type
_entity_poly.pdbx_seq_one_letter_code
_entity_poly.pdbx_strand_id
1 'polypeptide(L)'
;MKLTDLDAYEVLEQCPLRDLKSEGLVLRHKKSGARIAVISNDDDNKVFYIGFRTPAEDSTGVPHIIEHTVLCGSDKYPVKDPFVELVKGSLNTFLNAITYPEKTIYPVASCNDTDFQNLMSVYMDAVFHPNIYKHQEIFKQEGWHYE
;
A
#
# COMPACT_ATOMS: atom_id res chain seq x y z
N MET A 1 2.16 11.09 21.69
CA MET A 1 2.36 11.97 20.51
C MET A 1 1.08 11.89 19.69
N LYS A 2 0.44 13.04 19.40
CA LYS A 2 -0.75 13.06 18.54
C LYS A 2 -0.30 13.17 17.09
N LEU A 3 -1.07 12.61 16.15
CA LEU A 3 -0.77 12.72 14.71
C LEU A 3 -0.73 14.20 14.25
N THR A 4 -1.51 15.05 14.91
CA THR A 4 -1.55 16.50 14.68
C THR A 4 -0.27 17.23 15.06
N ASP A 5 0.62 16.61 15.85
CA ASP A 5 1.86 17.21 16.36
C ASP A 5 3.07 16.91 15.43
N LEU A 6 2.84 16.24 14.31
CA LEU A 6 3.89 15.87 13.35
C LEU A 6 4.21 17.03 12.40
N ASP A 7 5.35 17.65 12.54
CA ASP A 7 5.80 18.80 11.72
C ASP A 7 5.80 18.54 10.22
N ALA A 8 5.99 17.29 9.79
CA ALA A 8 5.99 16.90 8.38
C ALA A 8 4.63 16.98 7.71
N TYR A 9 3.55 17.09 8.49
CA TYR A 9 2.18 17.06 8.00
C TYR A 9 1.41 18.33 8.32
N GLU A 10 0.44 18.62 7.48
CA GLU A 10 -0.59 19.65 7.68
C GLU A 10 -1.92 18.97 7.85
N VAL A 11 -2.67 19.38 8.89
CA VAL A 11 -4.03 18.91 9.09
C VAL A 11 -4.94 19.67 8.13
N LEU A 12 -5.60 18.94 7.23
CA LEU A 12 -6.58 19.51 6.30
C LEU A 12 -7.99 19.49 6.88
N GLU A 13 -8.34 18.40 7.56
CA GLU A 13 -9.68 18.19 8.10
C GLU A 13 -9.63 17.25 9.30
N GLN A 14 -10.46 17.51 10.29
CA GLN A 14 -10.72 16.59 11.40
C GLN A 14 -12.21 16.64 11.73
N CYS A 15 -12.88 15.50 11.75
CA CYS A 15 -14.29 15.41 12.02
C CYS A 15 -14.70 14.09 12.69
N PRO A 16 -15.73 14.09 13.55
CA PRO A 16 -16.33 12.87 14.05
C PRO A 16 -17.15 12.18 12.94
N LEU A 17 -16.90 10.91 12.73
CA LEU A 17 -17.64 10.03 11.83
C LEU A 17 -18.69 9.25 12.66
N ARG A 18 -19.81 9.89 12.96
CA ARG A 18 -20.80 9.39 13.94
C ARG A 18 -21.37 8.02 13.58
N ASP A 19 -21.66 7.79 12.30
CA ASP A 19 -22.23 6.54 11.80
C ASP A 19 -21.27 5.36 11.94
N LEU A 20 -19.94 5.65 11.92
CA LEU A 20 -18.88 4.68 12.10
C LEU A 20 -18.34 4.63 13.54
N LYS A 21 -18.88 5.44 14.45
CA LYS A 21 -18.36 5.62 15.82
C LYS A 21 -16.85 5.87 15.85
N SER A 22 -16.35 6.68 14.91
CA SER A 22 -14.94 6.89 14.63
C SER A 22 -14.59 8.37 14.61
N GLU A 23 -13.29 8.66 14.75
CA GLU A 23 -12.71 9.97 14.44
C GLU A 23 -12.01 9.93 13.10
N GLY A 24 -12.31 10.87 12.22
CA GLY A 24 -11.69 11.04 10.93
C GLY A 24 -10.67 12.18 10.94
N LEU A 25 -9.51 11.95 10.32
CA LEU A 25 -8.44 12.94 10.15
C LEU A 25 -7.89 12.86 8.74
N VAL A 26 -7.79 14.00 8.05
CA VAL A 26 -7.13 14.09 6.74
C VAL A 26 -5.91 14.98 6.88
N LEU A 27 -4.76 14.43 6.49
CA LEU A 27 -3.46 15.09 6.51
C LEU A 27 -2.91 15.26 5.10
N ARG A 28 -2.03 16.23 4.92
CA ARG A 28 -1.19 16.40 3.73
C ARG A 28 0.27 16.38 4.14
N HIS A 29 1.07 15.53 3.53
CA HIS A 29 2.52 15.55 3.70
C HIS A 29 3.10 16.78 3.00
N LYS A 30 3.74 17.67 3.77
CA LYS A 30 4.18 18.99 3.27
C LYS A 30 5.17 18.93 2.10
N LYS A 31 6.05 17.92 2.10
CA LYS A 31 7.11 17.78 1.08
C LYS A 31 6.58 17.19 -0.23
N SER A 32 5.74 16.16 -0.18
CA SER A 32 5.29 15.42 -1.38
C SER A 32 3.87 15.78 -1.83
N GLY A 33 3.09 16.46 -0.99
CA GLY A 33 1.66 16.71 -1.24
C GLY A 33 0.76 15.48 -1.05
N ALA A 34 1.31 14.33 -0.70
CA ALA A 34 0.53 13.10 -0.48
C ALA A 34 -0.53 13.31 0.60
N ARG A 35 -1.74 12.81 0.36
CA ARG A 35 -2.84 12.83 1.33
C ARG A 35 -2.86 11.56 2.14
N ILE A 36 -3.15 11.69 3.43
CA ILE A 36 -3.31 10.58 4.35
C ILE A 36 -4.64 10.73 5.04
N ALA A 37 -5.50 9.72 4.94
CA ALA A 37 -6.73 9.64 5.72
C ALA A 37 -6.52 8.64 6.86
N VAL A 38 -6.88 9.05 8.07
CA VAL A 38 -6.84 8.21 9.26
C VAL A 38 -8.25 8.14 9.83
N ILE A 39 -8.72 6.91 10.06
CA ILE A 39 -9.98 6.65 10.75
C ILE A 39 -9.62 5.87 12.01
N SER A 40 -9.93 6.44 13.17
CA SER A 40 -9.64 5.85 14.48
C SER A 40 -10.93 5.44 15.19
N ASN A 41 -11.00 4.18 15.61
CA ASN A 41 -12.11 3.59 16.35
C ASN A 41 -11.63 2.44 17.25
N ASP A 42 -12.57 1.71 17.84
CA ASP A 42 -12.30 0.59 18.75
C ASP A 42 -12.22 -0.77 18.02
N ASP A 43 -12.14 -0.80 16.68
CA ASP A 43 -11.99 -2.02 15.91
C ASP A 43 -10.57 -2.57 16.03
N ASP A 44 -10.43 -3.84 16.37
CA ASP A 44 -9.14 -4.52 16.48
C ASP A 44 -8.48 -4.74 15.12
N ASN A 45 -9.26 -4.79 14.04
CA ASN A 45 -8.75 -5.02 12.69
C ASN A 45 -8.20 -3.73 12.07
N LYS A 46 -6.88 -3.59 12.14
CA LYS A 46 -6.17 -2.44 11.57
C LYS A 46 -6.00 -2.60 10.08
N VAL A 47 -6.33 -1.56 9.34
CA VAL A 47 -6.22 -1.52 7.87
C VAL A 47 -5.23 -0.44 7.46
N PHE A 48 -4.34 -0.78 6.57
CA PHE A 48 -3.48 0.15 5.85
C PHE A 48 -3.66 -0.09 4.36
N TYR A 49 -3.75 0.97 3.57
CA TYR A 49 -3.52 0.87 2.15
C TYR A 49 -2.78 2.10 1.62
N ILE A 50 -1.98 1.88 0.59
CA ILE A 50 -1.39 2.95 -0.19
C ILE A 50 -1.95 2.88 -1.61
N GLY A 51 -2.36 4.04 -2.15
CA GLY A 51 -2.98 4.14 -3.45
C GLY A 51 -2.30 5.18 -4.34
N PHE A 52 -2.21 4.86 -5.62
CA PHE A 52 -1.67 5.72 -6.65
C PHE A 52 -2.72 5.97 -7.74
N ARG A 53 -2.71 7.15 -8.30
CA ARG A 53 -3.45 7.43 -9.52
C ARG A 53 -2.67 6.89 -10.72
N THR A 54 -3.24 5.89 -11.39
CA THR A 54 -2.59 5.17 -12.50
C THR A 54 -3.58 5.01 -13.66
N PRO A 55 -4.04 6.14 -14.29
CA PRO A 55 -4.91 6.04 -15.45
C PRO A 55 -4.19 5.29 -16.58
N ALA A 56 -4.86 4.30 -17.17
CA ALA A 56 -4.34 3.63 -18.35
C ALA A 56 -4.47 4.57 -19.58
N GLU A 57 -3.37 4.78 -20.29
CA GLU A 57 -3.31 5.59 -21.49
C GLU A 57 -3.59 4.76 -22.75
N ASP A 58 -3.40 3.44 -22.66
CA ASP A 58 -3.57 2.49 -23.76
C ASP A 58 -3.97 1.09 -23.25
N SER A 59 -4.00 0.11 -24.15
CA SER A 59 -4.39 -1.28 -23.85
C SER A 59 -3.20 -2.19 -23.48
N THR A 60 -2.01 -1.66 -23.20
CA THR A 60 -0.81 -2.47 -22.91
C THR A 60 -0.82 -3.13 -21.54
N GLY A 61 -1.71 -2.70 -20.63
CA GLY A 61 -1.82 -3.26 -19.29
C GLY A 61 -0.69 -2.86 -18.33
N VAL A 62 0.10 -1.83 -18.67
CA VAL A 62 1.25 -1.38 -17.86
C VAL A 62 0.92 -1.17 -16.38
N PRO A 63 -0.17 -0.50 -15.98
CA PRO A 63 -0.50 -0.33 -14.55
C PRO A 63 -0.66 -1.66 -13.81
N HIS A 64 -1.27 -2.66 -14.44
CA HIS A 64 -1.48 -3.99 -13.85
C HIS A 64 -0.18 -4.80 -13.78
N ILE A 65 0.66 -4.74 -14.82
CA ILE A 65 1.99 -5.36 -14.81
C ILE A 65 2.86 -4.74 -13.69
N ILE A 66 2.82 -3.42 -13.53
CA ILE A 66 3.55 -2.72 -12.45
C ILE A 66 3.01 -3.15 -11.07
N GLU A 67 1.71 -3.29 -10.91
CA GLU A 67 1.12 -3.78 -9.66
C GLU A 67 1.74 -5.12 -9.22
N HIS A 68 1.81 -6.10 -10.12
CA HIS A 68 2.43 -7.39 -9.85
C HIS A 68 3.92 -7.25 -9.57
N THR A 69 4.65 -6.52 -10.41
CA THR A 69 6.11 -6.45 -10.38
C THR A 69 6.67 -5.76 -9.14
N VAL A 70 5.98 -4.77 -8.58
CA VAL A 70 6.46 -4.09 -7.35
C VAL A 70 6.41 -5.00 -6.12
N LEU A 71 5.58 -6.04 -6.12
CA LEU A 71 5.50 -7.03 -5.04
C LEU A 71 6.50 -8.19 -5.18
N CYS A 72 7.34 -8.19 -6.23
CA CYS A 72 8.35 -9.23 -6.48
C CYS A 72 9.69 -8.95 -5.79
N GLY A 73 9.71 -8.28 -4.66
CA GLY A 73 10.89 -7.95 -3.88
C GLY A 73 11.26 -6.47 -3.90
N SER A 74 11.92 -6.04 -2.84
CA SER A 74 12.29 -4.64 -2.60
C SER A 74 13.66 -4.53 -1.93
N ASP A 75 14.12 -3.31 -1.71
CA ASP A 75 15.45 -3.05 -1.15
C ASP A 75 15.65 -3.71 0.22
N LYS A 76 14.69 -3.55 1.11
CA LYS A 76 14.74 -4.09 2.46
C LYS A 76 14.34 -5.57 2.52
N TYR A 77 13.51 -6.00 1.58
CA TYR A 77 12.97 -7.36 1.51
C TYR A 77 13.30 -7.97 0.13
N PRO A 78 14.58 -8.33 -0.12
CA PRO A 78 15.05 -8.79 -1.43
C PRO A 78 14.75 -10.27 -1.70
N VAL A 79 13.64 -10.78 -1.18
CA VAL A 79 13.16 -12.15 -1.46
C VAL A 79 12.39 -12.16 -2.77
N LYS A 80 12.36 -13.32 -3.43
CA LYS A 80 11.79 -13.46 -4.78
C LYS A 80 10.31 -13.11 -4.83
N ASP A 81 9.55 -13.45 -3.79
CA ASP A 81 8.10 -13.26 -3.73
C ASP A 81 7.66 -13.02 -2.27
N PRO A 82 7.91 -11.81 -1.74
CA PRO A 82 7.52 -11.48 -0.38
C PRO A 82 6.00 -11.55 -0.18
N PHE A 83 5.20 -11.34 -1.23
CA PHE A 83 3.74 -11.43 -1.15
C PHE A 83 3.29 -12.84 -0.78
N VAL A 84 3.79 -13.87 -1.46
CA VAL A 84 3.46 -15.27 -1.17
C VAL A 84 3.92 -15.69 0.22
N GLU A 85 5.10 -15.22 0.65
CA GLU A 85 5.60 -15.48 2.00
C GLU A 85 4.70 -14.84 3.08
N LEU A 86 4.20 -13.64 2.84
CA LEU A 86 3.25 -12.97 3.74
C LEU A 86 1.90 -13.69 3.79
N VAL A 87 1.37 -14.12 2.62
CA VAL A 87 0.10 -14.89 2.57
C VAL A 87 0.19 -16.16 3.43
N LYS A 88 1.34 -16.82 3.44
CA LYS A 88 1.54 -18.08 4.17
C LYS A 88 1.93 -17.90 5.64
N GLY A 89 2.66 -16.84 5.95
CA GLY A 89 3.36 -16.70 7.22
C GLY A 89 2.85 -15.60 8.15
N SER A 90 2.04 -14.66 7.67
CA SER A 90 1.50 -13.58 8.50
C SER A 90 0.12 -13.92 9.08
N LEU A 91 -0.29 -13.13 10.08
CA LEU A 91 -1.61 -13.18 10.71
C LEU A 91 -2.59 -12.23 10.01
N ASN A 92 -2.39 -11.97 8.73
CA ASN A 92 -3.21 -11.05 7.98
C ASN A 92 -4.69 -11.47 7.97
N THR A 93 -5.57 -10.49 8.05
CA THR A 93 -7.02 -10.66 7.83
C THR A 93 -7.39 -10.28 6.40
N PHE A 94 -6.55 -9.47 5.75
CA PHE A 94 -6.66 -9.12 4.34
C PHE A 94 -5.29 -8.74 3.79
N LEU A 95 -4.97 -9.22 2.58
CA LEU A 95 -3.73 -8.94 1.89
C LEU A 95 -3.98 -9.02 0.38
N ASN A 96 -3.76 -7.92 -0.33
CA ASN A 96 -4.00 -7.87 -1.78
C ASN A 96 -3.23 -6.72 -2.46
N ALA A 97 -3.29 -6.72 -3.79
CA ALA A 97 -3.03 -5.58 -4.65
C ALA A 97 -4.15 -5.54 -5.70
N ILE A 98 -4.57 -4.37 -6.12
CA ILE A 98 -5.73 -4.23 -6.99
C ILE A 98 -5.53 -3.06 -7.94
N THR A 99 -5.58 -3.33 -9.25
CA THR A 99 -5.58 -2.30 -10.29
C THR A 99 -6.99 -2.05 -10.81
N TYR A 100 -7.41 -0.80 -10.73
CA TYR A 100 -8.63 -0.27 -11.31
C TYR A 100 -8.29 0.58 -12.55
N PRO A 101 -9.27 0.99 -13.37
CA PRO A 101 -9.00 1.79 -14.57
C PRO A 101 -8.23 3.10 -14.32
N GLU A 102 -8.37 3.70 -13.14
CA GLU A 102 -7.78 5.01 -12.83
C GLU A 102 -6.83 4.99 -11.60
N LYS A 103 -6.73 3.87 -10.92
CA LYS A 103 -5.94 3.76 -9.68
C LYS A 103 -5.45 2.35 -9.43
N THR A 104 -4.31 2.26 -8.75
CA THR A 104 -3.78 1.01 -8.19
C THR A 104 -3.65 1.16 -6.68
N ILE A 105 -4.11 0.17 -5.91
CA ILE A 105 -4.07 0.17 -4.46
C ILE A 105 -3.43 -1.10 -3.91
N TYR A 106 -2.74 -0.98 -2.78
CA TYR A 106 -2.04 -2.04 -2.08
C TYR A 106 -2.54 -2.11 -0.63
N PRO A 107 -3.65 -2.83 -0.38
CA PRO A 107 -4.26 -2.93 0.94
C PRO A 107 -3.72 -4.10 1.76
N VAL A 108 -3.56 -3.89 3.08
CA VAL A 108 -3.27 -4.93 4.06
C VAL A 108 -4.08 -4.70 5.33
N ALA A 109 -4.42 -5.77 6.03
CA ALA A 109 -5.09 -5.69 7.33
C ALA A 109 -4.65 -6.83 8.26
N SER A 110 -4.61 -6.54 9.57
CA SER A 110 -4.35 -7.51 10.61
C SER A 110 -4.92 -7.06 11.95
N CYS A 111 -5.42 -7.99 12.74
CA CYS A 111 -5.79 -7.75 14.15
C CYS A 111 -4.57 -7.74 15.09
N ASN A 112 -3.43 -8.27 14.66
CA ASN A 112 -2.21 -8.30 15.45
C ASN A 112 -1.34 -7.07 15.15
N ASP A 113 -0.97 -6.31 16.20
CA ASP A 113 -0.23 -5.06 16.06
C ASP A 113 1.15 -5.23 15.42
N THR A 114 1.89 -6.25 15.83
CA THR A 114 3.23 -6.52 15.31
C THR A 114 3.17 -6.96 13.85
N ASP A 115 2.23 -7.84 13.55
CA ASP A 115 2.00 -8.31 12.17
C ASP A 115 1.57 -7.15 11.26
N PHE A 116 0.64 -6.31 11.71
CA PHE A 116 0.20 -5.12 10.98
C PHE A 116 1.36 -4.18 10.64
N GLN A 117 2.24 -3.90 11.61
CA GLN A 117 3.42 -3.06 11.38
C GLN A 117 4.39 -3.70 10.38
N ASN A 118 4.58 -5.03 10.43
CA ASN A 118 5.41 -5.76 9.48
C ASN A 118 4.82 -5.71 8.07
N LEU A 119 3.52 -5.98 7.92
CA LEU A 119 2.80 -5.88 6.64
C LEU A 119 2.92 -4.48 6.04
N MET A 120 2.67 -3.44 6.84
CA MET A 120 2.81 -2.06 6.40
C MET A 120 4.24 -1.75 5.96
N SER A 121 5.26 -2.21 6.72
CA SER A 121 6.67 -1.99 6.38
C SER A 121 7.05 -2.66 5.06
N VAL A 122 6.60 -3.90 4.82
CA VAL A 122 6.87 -4.63 3.56
C VAL A 122 6.21 -3.94 2.38
N TYR A 123 4.95 -3.56 2.51
CA TYR A 123 4.21 -2.92 1.42
C TYR A 123 4.74 -1.51 1.09
N MET A 124 5.09 -0.73 2.11
CA MET A 124 5.73 0.58 1.90
C MET A 124 7.06 0.45 1.18
N ASP A 125 7.91 -0.49 1.59
CA ASP A 125 9.20 -0.69 0.91
C ASP A 125 9.02 -1.22 -0.51
N ALA A 126 8.09 -2.14 -0.73
CA ALA A 126 7.78 -2.68 -2.05
C ALA A 126 7.37 -1.59 -3.05
N VAL A 127 6.47 -0.69 -2.67
CA VAL A 127 5.97 0.35 -3.60
C VAL A 127 6.93 1.53 -3.79
N PHE A 128 7.79 1.83 -2.80
CA PHE A 128 8.74 2.96 -2.90
C PHE A 128 10.14 2.54 -3.35
N HIS A 129 10.54 1.28 -3.13
CA HIS A 129 11.88 0.77 -3.43
C HIS A 129 11.85 -0.60 -4.12
N PRO A 130 11.02 -0.78 -5.18
CA PRO A 130 10.86 -2.07 -5.83
C PRO A 130 12.13 -2.49 -6.58
N ASN A 131 12.37 -3.80 -6.62
CA ASN A 131 13.53 -4.37 -7.32
C ASN A 131 13.37 -4.46 -8.85
N ILE A 132 12.21 -4.12 -9.40
CA ILE A 132 11.95 -4.11 -10.85
C ILE A 132 12.98 -3.29 -11.63
N TYR A 133 13.51 -2.21 -11.04
CA TYR A 133 14.53 -1.39 -11.67
C TYR A 133 15.93 -2.01 -11.68
N LYS A 134 16.14 -3.05 -10.87
CA LYS A 134 17.44 -3.77 -10.76
C LYS A 134 17.44 -5.07 -11.52
N HIS A 135 16.28 -5.72 -11.66
CA HIS A 135 16.14 -7.07 -12.18
C HIS A 135 15.09 -7.11 -13.29
N GLN A 136 15.52 -7.11 -14.55
CA GLN A 136 14.63 -7.20 -15.73
C GLN A 136 13.79 -8.49 -15.77
N GLU A 137 14.27 -9.54 -15.11
CA GLU A 137 13.60 -10.83 -15.01
C GLU A 137 12.21 -10.72 -14.37
N ILE A 138 12.05 -9.78 -13.42
CA ILE A 138 10.77 -9.51 -12.77
C ILE A 138 9.74 -9.06 -13.81
N PHE A 139 10.11 -8.09 -14.65
CA PHE A 139 9.22 -7.63 -15.73
C PHE A 139 8.93 -8.74 -16.75
N LYS A 140 9.93 -9.53 -17.12
CA LYS A 140 9.75 -10.64 -18.07
C LYS A 140 8.85 -11.74 -17.53
N GLN A 141 8.84 -11.94 -16.20
CA GLN A 141 7.95 -12.89 -15.54
C GLN A 141 6.49 -12.45 -15.59
N GLU A 142 6.19 -11.18 -15.31
CA GLU A 142 4.85 -10.67 -15.16
C GLU A 142 4.24 -10.09 -16.46
N GLY A 143 5.09 -9.63 -17.38
CA GLY A 143 4.70 -8.94 -18.59
C GLY A 143 4.62 -9.81 -19.86
N TRP A 144 4.76 -11.14 -19.76
CA TRP A 144 4.66 -12.00 -20.92
C TRP A 144 3.21 -12.16 -21.44
N HIS A 145 3.05 -12.34 -22.75
CA HIS A 145 1.79 -12.65 -23.40
C HIS A 145 2.01 -13.55 -24.62
N TYR A 146 0.97 -14.22 -25.07
CA TYR A 146 0.97 -14.90 -26.36
C TYR A 146 0.70 -13.92 -27.49
N GLU A 147 1.41 -14.08 -28.60
CA GLU A 147 1.11 -13.39 -29.88
C GLU A 147 -0.03 -14.06 -30.62
#